data_5e2cacaab1dd7b8161aa4703f699980c
#
_entry.id   5e2cacaab1dd7b8161aa4703f699980c
#
_cell.length_a   1.000
_cell.length_b   1.000
_cell.length_c   1.000
_cell.angle_alpha   90.00
_cell.angle_beta   90.00
_cell.angle_gamma   90.00
#
_symmetry.space_group_name_H-M   'P 1'
#
loop_
_entity.id
_entity.type
_entity.pdbx_description
1 polymer ?
#
loop_
_entity_poly.entity_id
_entity_poly.type
_entity_poly.pdbx_seq_one_letter_code
_entity_poly.pdbx_strand_id
1 'polypeptide(L)'
;MSKLPFFHLIKKSCLVDAPSPLLIMAHGYGSNENDLFSFSRDLPDKLTIVSIRGDINIQNIGYAWYDINIDFNGNKTYDIEKAIESRDKVADCIEKCTEIYNTDKNNVTLLGFSQGSILVNAVALTYPEKVKNVIAFSGVVDPNIINLSSKSLKNLSFYISHGTLDEVLPYNLSKESLKFLEKNNLNFVFEDFPVGHGVSPENFKSMLSWLTKKLV
;
A
#
# COMPACT_ATOMS: atom_id res chain seq x y z
N MET A 1 -7.13 22.35 -14.15
CA MET A 1 -6.46 21.74 -12.99
C MET A 1 -6.48 20.24 -13.20
N SER A 2 -5.33 19.57 -13.14
CA SER A 2 -5.26 18.12 -13.23
C SER A 2 -6.01 17.51 -12.04
N LYS A 3 -6.89 16.56 -12.31
CA LYS A 3 -7.67 15.84 -11.29
C LYS A 3 -6.95 14.53 -10.98
N LEU A 4 -6.89 14.11 -9.72
CA LEU A 4 -6.39 12.78 -9.38
C LEU A 4 -7.21 11.69 -10.10
N PRO A 5 -6.59 10.56 -10.46
CA PRO A 5 -7.26 9.49 -11.19
C PRO A 5 -8.27 8.71 -10.33
N PHE A 6 -8.22 8.90 -9.00
CA PHE A 6 -9.09 8.24 -8.04
C PHE A 6 -9.92 9.24 -7.24
N PHE A 7 -11.12 8.81 -6.80
CA PHE A 7 -11.75 9.47 -5.67
C PHE A 7 -10.88 9.28 -4.42
N HIS A 8 -10.76 10.32 -3.58
CA HIS A 8 -9.84 10.27 -2.45
C HIS A 8 -10.25 11.21 -1.32
N LEU A 9 -9.73 10.92 -0.14
CA LEU A 9 -9.67 11.84 0.99
C LEU A 9 -8.25 12.37 1.15
N ILE A 10 -8.13 13.58 1.71
CA ILE A 10 -6.84 14.22 1.94
C ILE A 10 -6.75 14.84 3.33
N LYS A 11 -5.60 14.60 4.01
CA LYS A 11 -5.09 15.42 5.13
C LYS A 11 -3.87 16.16 4.62
N LYS A 12 -3.92 17.48 4.58
CA LYS A 12 -2.78 18.31 4.17
C LYS A 12 -1.74 18.36 5.29
N SER A 13 -0.48 18.46 4.90
CA SER A 13 0.64 18.68 5.81
C SER A 13 0.52 20.02 6.53
N CYS A 14 1.12 20.10 7.72
CA CYS A 14 1.35 21.38 8.41
C CYS A 14 2.53 22.18 7.84
N LEU A 15 3.32 21.60 6.93
CA LEU A 15 4.42 22.31 6.28
C LEU A 15 3.87 23.24 5.20
N VAL A 16 4.23 24.54 5.28
CA VAL A 16 3.77 25.58 4.33
C VAL A 16 4.84 26.02 3.37
N ASP A 17 6.11 26.03 3.77
CA ASP A 17 7.22 26.63 3.02
C ASP A 17 8.10 25.60 2.28
N ALA A 18 7.80 24.30 2.40
CA ALA A 18 8.55 23.22 1.77
C ALA A 18 7.63 22.11 1.28
N PRO A 19 8.03 21.36 0.24
CA PRO A 19 7.31 20.15 -0.18
C PRO A 19 7.23 19.14 0.97
N SER A 20 6.04 18.63 1.22
CA SER A 20 5.80 17.66 2.30
C SER A 20 6.05 16.22 1.87
N PRO A 21 6.46 15.33 2.79
CA PRO A 21 6.40 13.89 2.52
C PRO A 21 4.99 13.46 2.17
N LEU A 22 4.85 12.56 1.17
CA LEU A 22 3.57 12.03 0.71
C LEU A 22 3.32 10.63 1.28
N LEU A 23 2.12 10.40 1.80
CA LEU A 23 1.61 9.07 2.14
C LEU A 23 0.34 8.79 1.33
N ILE A 24 0.38 7.77 0.47
CA ILE A 24 -0.82 7.28 -0.24
C ILE A 24 -1.28 5.98 0.42
N MET A 25 -2.58 5.89 0.71
CA MET A 25 -3.22 4.74 1.35
C MET A 25 -4.14 4.01 0.38
N ALA A 26 -4.00 2.68 0.30
CA ALA A 26 -4.81 1.79 -0.53
C ALA A 26 -5.52 0.74 0.34
N HIS A 27 -6.85 0.80 0.38
CA HIS A 27 -7.71 -0.06 1.21
C HIS A 27 -7.76 -1.52 0.73
N GLY A 28 -8.30 -2.41 1.57
CA GLY A 28 -8.56 -3.80 1.24
C GLY A 28 -9.79 -4.01 0.34
N TYR A 29 -9.95 -5.23 -0.19
CA TYR A 29 -11.12 -5.64 -0.98
C TYR A 29 -12.41 -5.43 -0.19
N GLY A 30 -13.42 -4.83 -0.82
CA GLY A 30 -14.72 -4.56 -0.19
C GLY A 30 -14.75 -3.39 0.78
N SER A 31 -13.66 -2.61 0.87
CA SER A 31 -13.57 -1.43 1.71
C SER A 31 -13.64 -0.13 0.88
N ASN A 32 -13.14 0.98 1.41
CA ASN A 32 -13.12 2.27 0.73
C ASN A 32 -12.06 3.21 1.35
N GLU A 33 -11.95 4.43 0.84
CA GLU A 33 -10.99 5.45 1.25
C GLU A 33 -11.08 5.88 2.72
N ASN A 34 -12.22 5.67 3.40
CA ASN A 34 -12.36 6.07 4.82
C ASN A 34 -11.64 5.12 5.76
N ASP A 35 -11.47 3.87 5.38
CA ASP A 35 -10.93 2.80 6.22
C ASP A 35 -9.54 3.18 6.78
N LEU A 36 -8.51 3.15 5.95
CA LEU A 36 -7.16 3.49 6.38
C LEU A 36 -7.00 4.99 6.70
N PHE A 37 -7.85 5.86 6.15
CA PHE A 37 -7.84 7.29 6.49
C PHE A 37 -8.15 7.55 7.96
N SER A 38 -8.81 6.63 8.64
CA SER A 38 -9.04 6.68 10.09
C SER A 38 -7.72 6.81 10.88
N PHE A 39 -6.62 6.24 10.38
CA PHE A 39 -5.27 6.35 10.97
C PHE A 39 -4.67 7.76 10.87
N SER A 40 -5.18 8.59 9.98
CA SER A 40 -4.59 9.91 9.69
C SER A 40 -4.46 10.82 10.92
N ARG A 41 -5.28 10.62 11.96
CA ARG A 41 -5.28 11.40 13.20
C ARG A 41 -4.01 11.17 14.02
N ASP A 42 -3.48 9.93 13.97
CA ASP A 42 -2.36 9.49 14.80
C ASP A 42 -1.04 9.51 14.00
N LEU A 43 -1.10 9.85 12.72
CA LEU A 43 0.07 9.97 11.84
C LEU A 43 0.69 11.38 11.91
N PRO A 44 2.02 11.51 11.70
CA PRO A 44 2.73 12.79 11.78
C PRO A 44 2.11 13.89 10.93
N ASP A 45 1.93 15.09 11.51
CA ASP A 45 1.28 16.23 10.84
C ASP A 45 2.07 16.80 9.67
N LYS A 46 3.36 16.49 9.57
CA LYS A 46 4.20 16.87 8.41
C LYS A 46 3.88 16.08 7.14
N LEU A 47 3.09 14.99 7.21
CA LEU A 47 2.67 14.21 6.06
C LEU A 47 1.49 14.86 5.32
N THR A 48 1.57 14.92 3.99
CA THR A 48 0.36 14.97 3.17
C THR A 48 -0.13 13.54 2.97
N ILE A 49 -1.35 13.25 3.41
CA ILE A 49 -1.94 11.92 3.37
C ILE A 49 -3.07 11.91 2.36
N VAL A 50 -3.02 10.98 1.41
CA VAL A 50 -4.04 10.79 0.37
C VAL A 50 -4.54 9.35 0.46
N SER A 51 -5.80 9.15 0.88
CA SER A 51 -6.43 7.83 0.90
C SER A 51 -7.30 7.67 -0.34
N ILE A 52 -6.93 6.76 -1.23
CA ILE A 52 -7.56 6.55 -2.53
C ILE A 52 -8.58 5.42 -2.49
N ARG A 53 -9.60 5.52 -3.35
CA ARG A 53 -10.67 4.52 -3.51
C ARG A 53 -10.42 3.71 -4.77
N GLY A 54 -10.52 2.39 -4.69
CA GLY A 54 -10.55 1.49 -5.85
C GLY A 54 -11.71 1.80 -6.79
N ASP A 55 -11.55 1.55 -8.08
CA ASP A 55 -12.54 1.92 -9.08
C ASP A 55 -13.72 0.94 -9.19
N ILE A 56 -13.54 -0.30 -8.77
CA ILE A 56 -14.55 -1.35 -8.92
C ILE A 56 -15.50 -1.29 -7.75
N ASN A 57 -16.76 -0.94 -8.04
CA ASN A 57 -17.81 -0.95 -7.03
C ASN A 57 -18.35 -2.38 -6.85
N ILE A 58 -18.17 -2.92 -5.65
CA ILE A 58 -18.74 -4.20 -5.25
C ILE A 58 -20.07 -3.92 -4.55
N GLN A 59 -21.16 -4.17 -5.25
CA GLN A 59 -22.51 -3.84 -4.79
C GLN A 59 -22.73 -4.23 -3.33
N ASN A 60 -23.22 -3.27 -2.53
CA ASN A 60 -23.55 -3.40 -1.11
C ASN A 60 -22.38 -3.76 -0.16
N ILE A 61 -21.13 -3.78 -0.65
CA ILE A 61 -19.96 -4.15 0.16
C ILE A 61 -18.99 -2.97 0.25
N GLY A 62 -18.56 -2.42 -0.91
CA GLY A 62 -17.57 -1.35 -1.00
C GLY A 62 -16.88 -1.34 -2.35
N TYR A 63 -15.55 -1.21 -2.35
CA TYR A 63 -14.75 -1.05 -3.56
C TYR A 63 -13.57 -2.03 -3.59
N ALA A 64 -13.05 -2.27 -4.79
CA ALA A 64 -11.87 -3.09 -5.03
C ALA A 64 -10.98 -2.46 -6.09
N TRP A 65 -9.74 -2.93 -6.14
CA TRP A 65 -8.75 -2.56 -7.16
C TRP A 65 -8.87 -3.44 -8.40
N TYR A 66 -9.20 -4.71 -8.19
CA TYR A 66 -9.48 -5.71 -9.21
C TYR A 66 -10.43 -6.76 -8.64
N ASP A 67 -11.20 -7.42 -9.52
CA ASP A 67 -12.16 -8.44 -9.11
C ASP A 67 -11.46 -9.71 -8.61
N ILE A 68 -12.05 -10.33 -7.59
CA ILE A 68 -11.64 -11.63 -7.08
C ILE A 68 -12.80 -12.60 -7.33
N ASN A 69 -12.53 -13.65 -8.08
CA ASN A 69 -13.46 -14.74 -8.34
C ASN A 69 -13.13 -15.93 -7.42
N ILE A 70 -14.15 -16.55 -6.87
CA ILE A 70 -14.01 -17.76 -6.03
C ILE A 70 -14.75 -18.87 -6.74
N ASP A 71 -14.05 -19.96 -7.08
CA ASP A 71 -14.68 -21.15 -7.70
C ASP A 71 -15.43 -21.99 -6.67
N PHE A 72 -16.13 -23.04 -7.13
CA PHE A 72 -16.90 -23.94 -6.28
C PHE A 72 -16.03 -24.73 -5.28
N ASN A 73 -14.72 -24.80 -5.48
CA ASN A 73 -13.75 -25.45 -4.59
C ASN A 73 -13.11 -24.46 -3.61
N GLY A 74 -13.50 -23.18 -3.66
CA GLY A 74 -12.93 -22.13 -2.82
C GLY A 74 -11.60 -21.56 -3.33
N ASN A 75 -11.14 -21.92 -4.55
CA ASN A 75 -9.93 -21.35 -5.12
C ASN A 75 -10.21 -19.92 -5.56
N LYS A 76 -9.31 -19.01 -5.18
CA LYS A 76 -9.36 -17.60 -5.56
C LYS A 76 -8.58 -17.37 -6.84
N THR A 77 -9.22 -16.74 -7.81
CA THR A 77 -8.61 -16.20 -9.03
C THR A 77 -8.94 -14.73 -9.15
N TYR A 78 -8.20 -13.99 -9.93
CA TYR A 78 -8.44 -12.56 -10.15
C TYR A 78 -8.03 -12.16 -11.57
N ASP A 79 -8.54 -11.03 -12.02
CA ASP A 79 -8.19 -10.44 -13.31
C ASP A 79 -6.81 -9.77 -13.23
N ILE A 80 -5.80 -10.42 -13.80
CA ILE A 80 -4.40 -9.94 -13.78
C ILE A 80 -4.27 -8.63 -14.56
N GLU A 81 -4.95 -8.47 -15.68
CA GLU A 81 -4.88 -7.24 -16.50
C GLU A 81 -5.45 -6.05 -15.72
N LYS A 82 -6.59 -6.23 -15.05
CA LYS A 82 -7.18 -5.22 -14.17
C LYS A 82 -6.29 -4.88 -12.99
N ALA A 83 -5.63 -5.86 -12.41
CA ALA A 83 -4.68 -5.63 -11.32
C ALA A 83 -3.46 -4.81 -11.80
N ILE A 84 -2.96 -5.09 -13.00
CA ILE A 84 -1.88 -4.33 -13.65
C ILE A 84 -2.35 -2.90 -13.96
N GLU A 85 -3.54 -2.70 -14.54
CA GLU A 85 -4.12 -1.38 -14.78
C GLU A 85 -4.22 -0.57 -13.49
N SER A 86 -4.69 -1.17 -12.40
CA SER A 86 -4.79 -0.51 -11.10
C SER A 86 -3.42 -0.15 -10.52
N ARG A 87 -2.43 -1.04 -10.65
CA ARG A 87 -1.05 -0.77 -10.27
C ARG A 87 -0.50 0.48 -10.99
N ASP A 88 -0.65 0.52 -12.30
CA ASP A 88 -0.12 1.60 -13.14
C ASP A 88 -0.85 2.92 -12.86
N LYS A 89 -2.16 2.85 -12.62
CA LYS A 89 -2.96 4.01 -12.23
C LYS A 89 -2.58 4.57 -10.85
N VAL A 90 -2.15 3.72 -9.89
CA VAL A 90 -1.60 4.20 -8.61
C VAL A 90 -0.24 4.88 -8.83
N ALA A 91 0.61 4.36 -9.71
CA ALA A 91 1.87 5.01 -10.07
C ALA A 91 1.67 6.40 -10.69
N ASP A 92 0.66 6.57 -11.55
CA ASP A 92 0.26 7.88 -12.11
C ASP A 92 -0.31 8.81 -11.02
N CYS A 93 -1.04 8.24 -10.06
CA CYS A 93 -1.57 9.01 -8.94
C CYS A 93 -0.47 9.64 -8.08
N ILE A 94 0.66 8.94 -7.88
CA ILE A 94 1.82 9.48 -7.15
C ILE A 94 2.31 10.77 -7.82
N GLU A 95 2.53 10.76 -9.14
CA GLU A 95 3.01 11.93 -9.88
C GLU A 95 2.04 13.11 -9.76
N LYS A 96 0.75 12.84 -9.97
CA LYS A 96 -0.29 13.87 -9.85
C LYS A 96 -0.43 14.44 -8.44
N CYS A 97 -0.28 13.62 -7.39
CA CYS A 97 -0.26 14.11 -6.02
C CYS A 97 0.89 15.08 -5.79
N THR A 98 2.08 14.76 -6.34
CA THR A 98 3.27 15.60 -6.23
C THR A 98 3.04 16.98 -6.85
N GLU A 99 2.41 17.01 -8.02
CA GLU A 99 2.10 18.26 -8.72
C GLU A 99 1.01 19.08 -8.02
N ILE A 100 -0.10 18.42 -7.59
CA ILE A 100 -1.29 19.10 -7.08
C ILE A 100 -1.10 19.58 -5.63
N TYR A 101 -0.40 18.80 -4.80
CA TYR A 101 -0.33 19.02 -3.35
C TYR A 101 1.04 19.51 -2.88
N ASN A 102 1.96 19.83 -3.80
CA ASN A 102 3.32 20.27 -3.48
C ASN A 102 4.02 19.29 -2.51
N THR A 103 4.05 18.00 -2.88
CA THR A 103 4.72 16.98 -2.09
C THR A 103 6.11 16.64 -2.64
N ASP A 104 6.99 16.14 -1.76
CA ASP A 104 8.34 15.73 -2.14
C ASP A 104 8.32 14.39 -2.87
N LYS A 105 8.59 14.42 -4.17
CA LYS A 105 8.67 13.22 -5.03
C LYS A 105 9.71 12.18 -4.58
N ASN A 106 10.70 12.60 -3.79
CA ASN A 106 11.74 11.71 -3.26
C ASN A 106 11.37 11.13 -1.87
N ASN A 107 10.23 11.51 -1.31
CA ASN A 107 9.78 11.07 0.00
C ASN A 107 8.33 10.58 -0.03
N VAL A 108 8.09 9.59 -0.88
CA VAL A 108 6.79 8.96 -1.09
C VAL A 108 6.72 7.63 -0.33
N THR A 109 5.71 7.50 0.50
CA THR A 109 5.35 6.27 1.21
C THR A 109 4.03 5.75 0.68
N LEU A 110 3.97 4.46 0.37
CA LEU A 110 2.71 3.75 0.07
C LEU A 110 2.32 2.91 1.28
N LEU A 111 1.05 2.95 1.67
CA LEU A 111 0.49 2.10 2.71
C LEU A 111 -0.68 1.33 2.14
N GLY A 112 -0.69 0.02 2.29
CA GLY A 112 -1.77 -0.84 1.84
C GLY A 112 -2.20 -1.87 2.88
N PHE A 113 -3.47 -2.24 2.83
CA PHE A 113 -4.02 -3.35 3.60
C PHE A 113 -4.60 -4.41 2.65
N SER A 114 -4.32 -5.69 2.89
CA SER A 114 -4.86 -6.82 2.15
C SER A 114 -4.65 -6.66 0.63
N GLN A 115 -5.70 -6.58 -0.20
CA GLN A 115 -5.59 -6.33 -1.64
C GLN A 115 -4.80 -5.03 -1.95
N GLY A 116 -5.02 -3.97 -1.17
CA GLY A 116 -4.24 -2.73 -1.28
C GLY A 116 -2.76 -2.94 -0.96
N SER A 117 -2.43 -3.84 -0.02
CA SER A 117 -1.04 -4.21 0.30
C SER A 117 -0.37 -4.92 -0.88
N ILE A 118 -1.07 -5.86 -1.52
CA ILE A 118 -0.58 -6.54 -2.75
C ILE A 118 -0.29 -5.49 -3.83
N LEU A 119 -1.21 -4.56 -4.01
CA LEU A 119 -1.11 -3.51 -5.02
C LEU A 119 0.09 -2.57 -4.77
N VAL A 120 0.26 -2.06 -3.54
CA VAL A 120 1.37 -1.11 -3.26
C VAL A 120 2.74 -1.79 -3.32
N ASN A 121 2.84 -3.08 -2.97
CA ASN A 121 4.05 -3.87 -3.21
C ASN A 121 4.37 -3.92 -4.71
N ALA A 122 3.38 -4.20 -5.55
CA ALA A 122 3.55 -4.27 -7.00
C ALA A 122 3.96 -2.92 -7.60
N VAL A 123 3.36 -1.81 -7.15
CA VAL A 123 3.75 -0.45 -7.56
C VAL A 123 5.21 -0.18 -7.24
N ALA A 124 5.64 -0.40 -6.00
CA ALA A 124 7.00 -0.12 -5.57
C ALA A 124 8.06 -0.96 -6.31
N LEU A 125 7.77 -2.24 -6.55
CA LEU A 125 8.68 -3.15 -7.23
C LEU A 125 8.74 -2.92 -8.75
N THR A 126 7.68 -2.35 -9.33
CA THR A 126 7.64 -1.98 -10.76
C THR A 126 8.21 -0.59 -11.02
N TYR A 127 7.96 0.38 -10.12
CA TYR A 127 8.33 1.79 -10.23
C TYR A 127 9.15 2.27 -9.02
N PRO A 128 10.33 1.66 -8.74
CA PRO A 128 11.11 1.96 -7.52
C PRO A 128 11.60 3.40 -7.43
N GLU A 129 11.66 4.12 -8.54
CA GLU A 129 12.04 5.54 -8.58
C GLU A 129 10.94 6.48 -8.07
N LYS A 130 9.68 5.99 -7.99
CA LYS A 130 8.54 6.78 -7.52
C LYS A 130 8.24 6.58 -6.04
N VAL A 131 8.85 5.57 -5.40
CA VAL A 131 8.52 5.14 -4.04
C VAL A 131 9.78 5.03 -3.20
N LYS A 132 9.74 5.53 -1.97
CA LYS A 132 10.82 5.37 -0.98
C LYS A 132 10.49 4.31 0.05
N ASN A 133 9.26 4.32 0.54
CA ASN A 133 8.83 3.43 1.62
C ASN A 133 7.52 2.72 1.27
N VAL A 134 7.39 1.49 1.72
CA VAL A 134 6.17 0.69 1.62
C VAL A 134 5.77 0.19 2.99
N ILE A 135 4.50 0.34 3.34
CA ILE A 135 3.87 -0.25 4.52
C ILE A 135 2.83 -1.23 4.02
N ALA A 136 3.05 -2.52 4.24
CA ALA A 136 2.26 -3.62 3.72
C ALA A 136 1.63 -4.41 4.87
N PHE A 137 0.34 -4.17 5.14
CA PHE A 137 -0.43 -4.87 6.17
C PHE A 137 -1.20 -6.04 5.58
N SER A 138 -1.03 -7.23 6.16
CA SER A 138 -1.83 -8.44 5.86
C SER A 138 -1.99 -8.72 4.36
N GLY A 139 -0.91 -8.55 3.59
CA GLY A 139 -0.87 -8.82 2.15
C GLY A 139 0.31 -9.71 1.78
N VAL A 140 0.46 -9.93 0.49
CA VAL A 140 1.54 -10.75 -0.08
C VAL A 140 2.21 -10.01 -1.25
N VAL A 141 3.39 -10.46 -1.65
CA VAL A 141 4.01 -10.07 -2.91
C VAL A 141 3.51 -11.02 -4.00
N ASP A 142 2.83 -10.48 -5.00
CA ASP A 142 2.32 -11.25 -6.14
C ASP A 142 3.15 -11.00 -7.40
N PRO A 143 3.99 -11.96 -7.82
CA PRO A 143 4.84 -11.79 -9.00
C PRO A 143 4.07 -11.60 -10.31
N ASN A 144 2.81 -12.04 -10.40
CA ASN A 144 2.03 -11.97 -11.64
C ASN A 144 1.68 -10.53 -12.06
N ILE A 145 1.65 -9.61 -11.08
CA ILE A 145 1.35 -8.21 -11.33
C ILE A 145 2.58 -7.29 -11.16
N ILE A 146 3.77 -7.87 -11.06
CA ILE A 146 5.03 -7.14 -10.96
C ILE A 146 5.77 -7.23 -12.28
N ASN A 147 6.13 -6.07 -12.83
CA ASN A 147 7.17 -5.98 -13.84
C ASN A 147 8.45 -5.51 -13.13
N LEU A 148 9.25 -6.46 -12.68
CA LEU A 148 10.42 -6.14 -11.85
C LEU A 148 11.34 -5.18 -12.60
N SER A 149 11.52 -4.00 -12.03
CA SER A 149 12.30 -2.94 -12.65
C SER A 149 13.78 -3.34 -12.79
N SER A 150 14.38 -2.97 -13.93
CA SER A 150 15.84 -3.02 -14.10
C SER A 150 16.56 -1.92 -13.29
N LYS A 151 15.82 -0.94 -12.75
CA LYS A 151 16.34 0.09 -11.86
C LYS A 151 16.70 -0.48 -10.50
N SER A 152 17.57 0.22 -9.78
CA SER A 152 18.00 -0.20 -8.45
C SER A 152 16.85 -0.18 -7.45
N LEU A 153 16.64 -1.30 -6.76
CA LEU A 153 15.66 -1.43 -5.67
C LEU A 153 16.25 -1.03 -4.30
N LYS A 154 17.52 -0.64 -4.24
CA LYS A 154 18.25 -0.39 -2.98
C LYS A 154 17.68 0.73 -2.12
N ASN A 155 16.98 1.68 -2.73
CA ASN A 155 16.39 2.82 -2.03
C ASN A 155 15.02 2.51 -1.43
N LEU A 156 14.43 1.36 -1.77
CA LEU A 156 13.16 0.93 -1.20
C LEU A 156 13.35 0.40 0.22
N SER A 157 12.45 0.77 1.10
CA SER A 157 12.34 0.24 2.45
C SER A 157 10.93 -0.27 2.71
N PHE A 158 10.80 -1.47 3.23
CA PHE A 158 9.50 -2.08 3.51
C PHE A 158 9.29 -2.28 5.01
N TYR A 159 8.11 -1.94 5.48
CA TYR A 159 7.52 -2.45 6.72
C TYR A 159 6.40 -3.39 6.36
N ILE A 160 6.51 -4.63 6.75
CA ILE A 160 5.54 -5.68 6.44
C ILE A 160 5.05 -6.27 7.74
N SER A 161 3.75 -6.41 7.89
CA SER A 161 3.20 -7.12 9.04
C SER A 161 2.06 -8.05 8.65
N HIS A 162 1.88 -9.12 9.44
CA HIS A 162 0.85 -10.12 9.20
C HIS A 162 0.30 -10.68 10.49
N GLY A 163 -0.99 -11.03 10.49
CA GLY A 163 -1.63 -11.72 11.59
C GLY A 163 -1.29 -13.21 11.60
N THR A 164 -0.84 -13.77 12.72
CA THR A 164 -0.55 -15.20 12.82
C THR A 164 -1.81 -16.08 12.78
N LEU A 165 -2.97 -15.48 13.00
CA LEU A 165 -4.29 -16.10 12.98
C LEU A 165 -5.11 -15.68 11.76
N ASP A 166 -4.45 -15.18 10.70
CA ASP A 166 -5.11 -14.72 9.48
C ASP A 166 -5.67 -15.90 8.67
N GLU A 167 -7.01 -15.98 8.59
CA GLU A 167 -7.74 -17.00 7.83
C GLU A 167 -8.11 -16.55 6.40
N VAL A 168 -7.95 -15.25 6.08
CA VAL A 168 -8.26 -14.70 4.76
C VAL A 168 -7.06 -14.85 3.82
N LEU A 169 -5.88 -14.44 4.30
CA LEU A 169 -4.58 -14.67 3.68
C LEU A 169 -3.69 -15.42 4.68
N PRO A 170 -3.67 -16.76 4.63
CA PRO A 170 -2.94 -17.58 5.61
C PRO A 170 -1.49 -17.17 5.81
N TYR A 171 -1.05 -17.18 7.06
CA TYR A 171 0.25 -16.68 7.49
C TYR A 171 1.45 -17.25 6.71
N ASN A 172 1.36 -18.51 6.25
CA ASN A 172 2.41 -19.12 5.44
C ASN A 172 2.64 -18.39 4.09
N LEU A 173 1.61 -17.74 3.52
CA LEU A 173 1.75 -16.96 2.29
C LEU A 173 2.61 -15.71 2.49
N SER A 174 2.59 -15.11 3.69
CA SER A 174 3.49 -13.99 4.01
C SER A 174 4.95 -14.43 3.98
N LYS A 175 5.26 -15.65 4.44
CA LYS A 175 6.61 -16.22 4.42
C LYS A 175 7.16 -16.39 2.99
N GLU A 176 6.31 -16.77 2.04
CA GLU A 176 6.72 -16.85 0.63
C GLU A 176 7.06 -15.44 0.08
N SER A 177 6.29 -14.43 0.47
CA SER A 177 6.59 -13.03 0.11
C SER A 177 7.95 -12.57 0.64
N LEU A 178 8.30 -12.95 1.88
CA LEU A 178 9.61 -12.61 2.46
C LEU A 178 10.76 -13.22 1.66
N LYS A 179 10.64 -14.49 1.22
CA LYS A 179 11.63 -15.13 0.35
C LYS A 179 11.86 -14.36 -0.95
N PHE A 180 10.79 -13.78 -1.53
CA PHE A 180 10.90 -12.95 -2.71
C PHE A 180 11.73 -11.69 -2.43
N LEU A 181 11.47 -11.02 -1.31
CA LEU A 181 12.19 -9.80 -0.91
C LEU A 181 13.67 -10.10 -0.61
N GLU A 182 13.96 -11.17 0.10
CA GLU A 182 15.32 -11.65 0.40
C GLU A 182 16.09 -11.94 -0.89
N LYS A 183 15.51 -12.70 -1.81
CA LYS A 183 16.11 -13.03 -3.12
C LYS A 183 16.50 -11.80 -3.93
N ASN A 184 15.74 -10.71 -3.79
CA ASN A 184 15.99 -9.45 -4.49
C ASN A 184 16.80 -8.44 -3.65
N ASN A 185 17.37 -8.85 -2.51
CA ASN A 185 18.17 -8.04 -1.60
C ASN A 185 17.47 -6.73 -1.17
N LEU A 186 16.17 -6.81 -0.90
CA LEU A 186 15.38 -5.66 -0.47
C LEU A 186 15.55 -5.40 1.03
N ASN A 187 15.50 -4.13 1.42
CA ASN A 187 15.53 -3.72 2.82
C ASN A 187 14.11 -3.78 3.40
N PHE A 188 13.87 -4.69 4.33
CA PHE A 188 12.56 -4.83 4.97
C PHE A 188 12.66 -5.13 6.46
N VAL A 189 11.59 -4.75 7.18
CA VAL A 189 11.25 -5.20 8.52
C VAL A 189 9.99 -6.03 8.41
N PHE A 190 9.99 -7.22 9.01
CA PHE A 190 8.80 -8.05 9.11
C PHE A 190 8.44 -8.26 10.58
N GLU A 191 7.17 -8.04 10.89
CA GLU A 191 6.62 -8.29 12.23
C GLU A 191 5.32 -9.07 12.12
N ASP A 192 5.10 -10.00 13.04
CA ASP A 192 3.85 -10.74 13.14
C ASP A 192 3.16 -10.46 14.48
N PHE A 193 1.83 -10.58 14.45
CA PHE A 193 0.99 -10.27 15.60
C PHE A 193 -0.08 -11.36 15.78
N PRO A 194 -0.47 -11.70 17.03
CA PRO A 194 -1.47 -12.74 17.31
C PRO A 194 -2.91 -12.23 17.06
N VAL A 195 -3.16 -11.84 15.83
CA VAL A 195 -4.46 -11.32 15.34
C VAL A 195 -4.86 -12.02 14.06
N GLY A 196 -6.14 -11.91 13.68
CA GLY A 196 -6.65 -12.36 12.39
C GLY A 196 -6.28 -11.42 11.25
N HIS A 197 -7.17 -11.29 10.25
CA HIS A 197 -6.99 -10.40 9.10
C HIS A 197 -7.28 -8.95 9.48
N GLY A 198 -6.29 -8.27 10.07
CA GLY A 198 -6.46 -6.90 10.57
C GLY A 198 -5.17 -6.30 11.13
N VAL A 199 -5.27 -5.07 11.61
CA VAL A 199 -4.18 -4.29 12.21
C VAL A 199 -4.48 -4.05 13.68
N SER A 200 -3.67 -4.63 14.59
CA SER A 200 -3.83 -4.37 16.03
C SER A 200 -3.23 -3.02 16.44
N PRO A 201 -3.59 -2.49 17.62
CA PRO A 201 -2.96 -1.28 18.17
C PRO A 201 -1.44 -1.39 18.29
N GLU A 202 -0.91 -2.57 18.65
CA GLU A 202 0.52 -2.85 18.76
C GLU A 202 1.20 -2.81 17.40
N ASN A 203 0.56 -3.43 16.38
CA ASN A 203 1.02 -3.38 15.00
C ASN A 203 1.07 -1.93 14.49
N PHE A 204 0.00 -1.17 14.68
CA PHE A 204 -0.04 0.24 14.29
C PHE A 204 1.07 1.06 14.98
N LYS A 205 1.29 0.86 16.29
CA LYS A 205 2.33 1.54 17.05
C LYS A 205 3.74 1.22 16.52
N SER A 206 4.01 -0.05 16.21
CA SER A 206 5.30 -0.46 15.64
C SER A 206 5.53 0.17 14.28
N MET A 207 4.54 0.08 13.38
CA MET A 207 4.57 0.74 12.08
C MET A 207 4.83 2.25 12.21
N LEU A 208 4.12 2.94 13.12
CA LEU A 208 4.29 4.37 13.35
C LEU A 208 5.71 4.72 13.79
N SER A 209 6.29 3.92 14.67
CA SER A 209 7.70 4.08 15.11
C SER A 209 8.66 3.92 13.94
N TRP A 210 8.43 2.92 13.07
CA TRP A 210 9.23 2.71 11.86
C TRP A 210 9.07 3.88 10.88
N LEU A 211 7.84 4.28 10.56
CA LEU A 211 7.56 5.38 9.63
C LEU A 211 8.20 6.68 10.09
N THR A 212 8.09 7.02 11.37
CA THR A 212 8.66 8.25 11.93
C THR A 212 10.16 8.35 11.71
N LYS A 213 10.90 7.23 11.82
CA LYS A 213 12.35 7.16 11.53
C LYS A 213 12.67 7.35 10.05
N LYS A 214 11.73 7.01 9.13
CA LYS A 214 11.91 7.14 7.67
C LYS A 214 11.58 8.53 7.13
N LEU A 215 10.90 9.34 7.92
CA LEU A 215 10.52 10.71 7.57
C LEU A 215 11.57 11.78 7.95
N VAL A 216 12.69 11.35 8.48
CA VAL A 216 13.82 12.25 8.84
C VAL A 216 14.61 12.61 7.61
#